data_c58b04464ca29a1e92774099b57c4c65
#
_entry.id   c58b04464ca29a1e92774099b57c4c65
#
_cell.length_a   1.000
_cell.length_b   1.000
_cell.length_c   1.000
_cell.angle_alpha   90.00
_cell.angle_beta   90.00
_cell.angle_gamma   90.00
#
_symmetry.space_group_name_H-M   'P 1'
#
loop_
_entity.id
_entity.type
_entity.pdbx_description
1 polymer ?
#
loop_
_entity_poly.entity_id
_entity_poly.type
_entity_poly.pdbx_seq_one_letter_code
_entity_poly.pdbx_strand_id
1 'polypeptide(L)'
;MPILPPFRRAAVALLALALLAGCAGRSPDSGTAPKDSQIGQPAAQTQQDQLRQQAERGDLDSQFQLGSSYFVGQPEKNLKQAEYWWKRAADKGHAMAAVSLAYLYTGRDAPEFANQRDMLKYLNQSAAAGNPMAQHVLGNLYRRGEGGVPRDPDQALRLYQSACAQDYQASCAALGRQ
;
A
#
# COMPACT_ATOMS: atom_id res chain seq x y z
N MET A 1 29.42 -38.25 -0.39
CA MET A 1 30.73 -38.03 -1.01
C MET A 1 30.54 -38.10 -2.53
N PRO A 2 31.10 -37.26 -3.32
CA PRO A 2 31.94 -36.07 -3.15
C PRO A 2 31.51 -34.89 -4.01
N ILE A 3 32.07 -33.82 -3.80
CA ILE A 3 33.16 -32.98 -4.32
C ILE A 3 32.64 -31.63 -4.78
N LEU A 4 32.93 -30.58 -3.99
CA LEU A 4 32.92 -29.18 -4.39
C LEU A 4 34.18 -28.89 -5.27
N PRO A 5 34.09 -27.97 -6.23
CA PRO A 5 35.26 -27.29 -6.75
C PRO A 5 35.36 -25.85 -6.25
N PRO A 6 36.58 -25.27 -6.35
CA PRO A 6 37.08 -24.26 -5.44
C PRO A 6 36.91 -22.82 -5.92
N PHE A 7 36.92 -21.95 -4.94
CA PHE A 7 37.10 -20.50 -5.05
C PHE A 7 38.24 -20.10 -5.97
N ARG A 8 38.00 -19.17 -6.87
CA ARG A 8 39.05 -18.34 -7.47
C ARG A 8 38.90 -16.91 -6.96
N ARG A 9 39.77 -16.61 -6.00
CA ARG A 9 40.18 -15.26 -5.66
C ARG A 9 41.02 -14.72 -6.81
N ALA A 10 40.69 -13.53 -7.31
CA ALA A 10 41.65 -12.71 -8.03
C ALA A 10 41.63 -11.33 -7.39
N ALA A 11 42.74 -11.03 -6.84
CA ALA A 11 43.11 -9.77 -6.21
C ALA A 11 43.74 -8.84 -7.24
N VAL A 12 43.83 -7.57 -6.86
CA VAL A 12 44.83 -6.55 -7.22
C VAL A 12 44.54 -5.72 -8.48
N ALA A 13 44.39 -4.40 -8.35
CA ALA A 13 45.55 -3.51 -8.37
C ALA A 13 45.17 -2.08 -7.91
N LEU A 14 45.90 -1.65 -6.92
CA LEU A 14 46.15 -0.26 -6.58
C LEU A 14 47.00 0.38 -7.70
N LEU A 15 46.68 1.60 -8.09
CA LEU A 15 47.63 2.51 -8.67
C LEU A 15 47.38 3.94 -8.16
N ALA A 16 48.44 4.46 -7.62
CA ALA A 16 48.56 5.69 -6.86
C ALA A 16 48.88 6.91 -7.74
N LEU A 17 48.63 8.06 -7.15
CA LEU A 17 49.30 9.36 -7.29
C LEU A 17 49.45 10.03 -8.67
N ALA A 18 48.91 11.26 -8.71
CA ALA A 18 49.68 12.42 -9.15
C ALA A 18 49.14 13.70 -8.52
N LEU A 19 49.97 14.26 -7.65
CA LEU A 19 49.95 15.64 -7.18
C LEU A 19 50.30 16.57 -8.34
N LEU A 20 49.63 17.71 -8.48
CA LEU A 20 50.25 18.95 -8.94
C LEU A 20 49.55 20.15 -8.31
N ALA A 21 50.33 20.89 -7.58
CA ALA A 21 50.04 22.17 -6.99
C ALA A 21 50.14 23.31 -8.04
N GLY A 22 49.49 24.40 -7.77
CA GLY A 22 49.71 25.68 -8.42
C GLY A 22 48.40 26.46 -8.52
N CYS A 23 48.18 27.59 -8.10
CA CYS A 23 48.84 28.78 -7.63
C CYS A 23 47.76 29.75 -7.15
N ALA A 24 48.11 30.49 -6.17
CA ALA A 24 47.33 31.60 -5.59
C ALA A 24 46.97 32.69 -6.60
N GLY A 25 45.75 33.23 -6.45
CA GLY A 25 45.25 34.44 -7.11
C GLY A 25 44.25 35.14 -6.23
N ARG A 26 44.58 36.20 -5.69
CA ARG A 26 44.11 37.15 -4.69
C ARG A 26 42.85 37.92 -5.13
N SER A 27 41.92 38.02 -4.19
CA SER A 27 40.78 38.91 -3.93
C SER A 27 40.77 40.34 -4.59
N PRO A 28 39.71 41.13 -4.34
CA PRO A 28 38.32 40.96 -3.97
C PRO A 28 37.39 41.74 -4.92
N ASP A 29 36.18 41.31 -5.08
CA ASP A 29 35.16 42.32 -5.34
C ASP A 29 33.77 41.88 -4.86
N SER A 30 33.07 42.88 -4.34
CA SER A 30 31.76 42.84 -3.76
C SER A 30 30.71 42.51 -4.83
N GLY A 31 30.02 41.42 -4.67
CA GLY A 31 28.90 41.09 -5.56
C GLY A 31 27.92 40.15 -4.87
N THR A 32 26.89 40.76 -4.30
CA THR A 32 25.53 40.21 -4.08
C THR A 32 25.41 38.69 -4.08
N ALA A 33 25.36 38.13 -2.90
CA ALA A 33 24.91 36.75 -2.71
C ALA A 33 23.49 36.57 -3.29
N PRO A 34 23.26 35.58 -4.14
CA PRO A 34 21.90 35.16 -4.41
C PRO A 34 21.38 34.54 -3.11
N LYS A 35 20.32 35.10 -2.60
CA LYS A 35 19.53 34.50 -1.52
C LYS A 35 18.73 33.34 -2.12
N ASP A 36 19.41 32.24 -2.40
CA ASP A 36 18.74 30.95 -2.57
C ASP A 36 18.61 30.30 -1.19
N SER A 37 17.70 30.85 -0.42
CA SER A 37 17.13 30.15 0.72
C SER A 37 16.11 29.15 0.20
N GLN A 38 16.51 28.19 -0.56
CA GLN A 38 15.81 26.92 -0.65
C GLN A 38 16.15 26.14 0.61
N ILE A 39 15.51 26.55 1.72
CA ILE A 39 15.41 25.68 2.88
C ILE A 39 14.70 24.44 2.39
N GLY A 40 15.49 23.35 2.24
CA GLY A 40 15.01 22.09 1.73
C GLY A 40 13.80 21.62 2.54
N GLN A 41 12.64 21.55 1.87
CA GLN A 41 11.53 20.81 2.42
C GLN A 41 12.03 19.38 2.66
N PRO A 42 11.74 18.79 3.83
CA PRO A 42 12.16 17.41 4.09
C PRO A 42 11.63 16.50 2.98
N ALA A 43 12.48 15.61 2.49
CA ALA A 43 12.16 14.71 1.37
C ALA A 43 10.80 13.97 1.52
N ALA A 44 10.40 13.69 2.75
CA ALA A 44 9.11 13.08 3.07
C ALA A 44 7.91 13.97 2.74
N GLN A 45 8.00 15.30 2.95
CA GLN A 45 6.93 16.25 2.59
C GLN A 45 6.78 16.34 1.06
N THR A 46 7.90 16.38 0.34
CA THR A 46 7.90 16.42 -1.13
C THR A 46 7.26 15.15 -1.72
N GLN A 47 7.55 13.98 -1.16
CA GLN A 47 6.97 12.72 -1.62
C GLN A 47 5.46 12.66 -1.37
N GLN A 48 5.00 13.13 -0.22
CA GLN A 48 3.57 13.17 0.11
C GLN A 48 2.82 14.18 -0.75
N ASP A 49 3.43 15.32 -1.07
CA ASP A 49 2.84 16.31 -1.96
C ASP A 49 2.69 15.76 -3.39
N GLN A 50 3.69 15.01 -3.87
CA GLN A 50 3.61 14.32 -5.16
C GLN A 50 2.51 13.27 -5.17
N LEU A 51 2.41 12.45 -4.12
CA LEU A 51 1.36 11.44 -3.98
C LEU A 51 -0.03 12.10 -4.00
N ARG A 52 -0.21 13.19 -3.27
CA ARG A 52 -1.46 13.96 -3.26
C ARG A 52 -1.82 14.49 -4.65
N GLN A 53 -0.87 15.09 -5.36
CA GLN A 53 -1.09 15.59 -6.72
C GLN A 53 -1.51 14.48 -7.69
N GLN A 54 -0.93 13.29 -7.60
CA GLN A 54 -1.31 12.14 -8.42
C GLN A 54 -2.72 11.66 -8.07
N ALA A 55 -3.04 11.54 -6.78
CA ALA A 55 -4.36 11.17 -6.29
C ALA A 55 -5.46 12.17 -6.75
N GLU A 56 -5.17 13.47 -6.70
CA GLU A 56 -6.07 14.54 -7.16
C GLU A 56 -6.33 14.46 -8.67
N ARG A 57 -5.33 14.09 -9.46
CA ARG A 57 -5.45 13.85 -10.90
C ARG A 57 -6.23 12.59 -11.24
N GLY A 58 -6.55 11.77 -10.26
CA GLY A 58 -7.42 10.60 -10.41
C GLY A 58 -6.69 9.27 -10.52
N ASP A 59 -5.38 9.23 -10.29
CA ASP A 59 -4.63 7.98 -10.19
C ASP A 59 -5.13 7.14 -9.01
N LEU A 60 -5.62 5.92 -9.31
CA LEU A 60 -6.32 5.10 -8.34
C LEU A 60 -5.39 4.51 -7.28
N ASP A 61 -4.18 4.14 -7.68
CA ASP A 61 -3.17 3.60 -6.77
C ASP A 61 -2.72 4.70 -5.80
N SER A 62 -2.50 5.91 -6.30
CA SER A 62 -2.16 7.07 -5.45
C SER A 62 -3.29 7.44 -4.50
N GLN A 63 -4.56 7.37 -4.94
CA GLN A 63 -5.72 7.56 -4.05
C GLN A 63 -5.76 6.51 -2.94
N PHE A 64 -5.54 5.24 -3.29
CA PHE A 64 -5.46 4.16 -2.31
C PHE A 64 -4.30 4.37 -1.32
N GLN A 65 -3.11 4.69 -1.81
CA GLN A 65 -1.93 4.94 -0.97
C GLN A 65 -2.12 6.14 -0.04
N LEU A 66 -2.70 7.23 -0.55
CA LEU A 66 -2.98 8.43 0.25
C LEU A 66 -4.01 8.15 1.34
N GLY A 67 -5.07 7.40 1.03
CA GLY A 67 -6.03 6.92 2.02
C GLY A 67 -5.37 6.05 3.09
N SER A 68 -4.47 5.15 2.67
CA SER A 68 -3.71 4.28 3.57
C SER A 68 -2.78 5.06 4.48
N SER A 69 -2.12 6.11 3.99
CA SER A 69 -1.26 6.98 4.80
C SER A 69 -2.06 7.68 5.91
N TYR A 70 -3.23 8.21 5.60
CA TYR A 70 -4.12 8.78 6.61
C TYR A 70 -4.65 7.76 7.61
N PHE A 71 -4.89 6.52 7.17
CA PHE A 71 -5.36 5.46 8.06
C PHE A 71 -4.29 5.07 9.09
N VAL A 72 -3.05 4.91 8.65
CA VAL A 72 -1.93 4.55 9.55
C VAL A 72 -1.37 5.73 10.36
N GLY A 73 -1.71 6.96 9.99
CA GLY A 73 -1.26 8.16 10.69
C GLY A 73 0.06 8.73 10.18
N GLN A 74 0.22 8.82 8.88
CA GLN A 74 1.40 9.40 8.24
C GLN A 74 1.00 10.60 7.34
N PRO A 75 1.23 11.84 7.75
CA PRO A 75 1.87 12.30 8.99
C PRO A 75 0.96 12.25 10.23
N GLU A 76 -0.35 12.24 10.04
CA GLU A 76 -1.36 12.25 11.09
C GLU A 76 -2.53 11.33 10.75
N LYS A 77 -3.04 10.61 11.75
CA LYS A 77 -4.19 9.73 11.58
C LYS A 77 -5.46 10.52 11.33
N ASN A 78 -6.09 10.28 10.19
CA ASN A 78 -7.35 10.92 9.82
C ASN A 78 -8.25 9.94 9.05
N LEU A 79 -9.12 9.26 9.76
CA LEU A 79 -9.98 8.23 9.19
C LEU A 79 -11.00 8.79 8.18
N LYS A 80 -11.43 10.05 8.32
CA LYS A 80 -12.31 10.71 7.34
C LYS A 80 -11.60 10.96 6.01
N GLN A 81 -10.31 11.34 6.07
CA GLN A 81 -9.49 11.46 4.87
C GLN A 81 -9.18 10.09 4.26
N ALA A 82 -8.93 9.06 5.08
CA ALA A 82 -8.76 7.69 4.61
C ALA A 82 -10.01 7.20 3.88
N GLU A 83 -11.20 7.35 4.48
CA GLU A 83 -12.47 7.03 3.86
C GLU A 83 -12.68 7.77 2.53
N TYR A 84 -12.45 9.07 2.51
CA TYR A 84 -12.62 9.92 1.31
C TYR A 84 -11.77 9.42 0.13
N TRP A 85 -10.48 9.17 0.36
CA TRP A 85 -9.58 8.75 -0.71
C TRP A 85 -9.83 7.31 -1.16
N TRP A 86 -10.04 6.40 -0.21
CA TRP A 86 -10.40 5.02 -0.54
C TRP A 86 -11.72 4.93 -1.30
N LYS A 87 -12.70 5.74 -0.93
CA LYS A 87 -14.00 5.78 -1.63
C LYS A 87 -13.84 6.25 -3.07
N ARG A 88 -13.06 7.27 -3.32
CA ARG A 88 -12.76 7.74 -4.69
C ARG A 88 -12.11 6.68 -5.56
N ALA A 89 -11.19 5.91 -5.02
CA ALA A 89 -10.55 4.80 -5.71
C ALA A 89 -11.49 3.61 -5.89
N ALA A 90 -12.19 3.21 -4.84
CA ALA A 90 -13.10 2.06 -4.86
C ALA A 90 -14.29 2.26 -5.81
N ASP A 91 -14.90 3.43 -5.82
CA ASP A 91 -16.03 3.76 -6.71
C ASP A 91 -15.62 3.72 -8.21
N LYS A 92 -14.31 3.74 -8.49
CA LYS A 92 -13.73 3.54 -9.83
C LYS A 92 -13.14 2.14 -10.06
N GLY A 93 -13.38 1.19 -9.14
CA GLY A 93 -13.03 -0.20 -9.30
C GLY A 93 -11.72 -0.63 -8.65
N HIS A 94 -11.06 0.22 -7.85
CA HIS A 94 -9.83 -0.18 -7.17
C HIS A 94 -10.13 -1.18 -6.04
N ALA A 95 -9.81 -2.47 -6.27
CA ALA A 95 -10.21 -3.57 -5.41
C ALA A 95 -9.66 -3.47 -3.97
N MET A 96 -8.40 -3.08 -3.80
CA MET A 96 -7.81 -2.94 -2.46
C MET A 96 -8.41 -1.78 -1.67
N ALA A 97 -8.74 -0.66 -2.33
CA ALA A 97 -9.44 0.44 -1.66
C ALA A 97 -10.84 0.00 -1.18
N ALA A 98 -11.54 -0.82 -1.96
CA ALA A 98 -12.82 -1.40 -1.57
C ALA A 98 -12.69 -2.33 -0.34
N VAL A 99 -11.66 -3.18 -0.28
CA VAL A 99 -11.38 -3.98 0.93
C VAL A 99 -11.10 -3.10 2.14
N SER A 100 -10.28 -2.04 1.96
CA SER A 100 -9.95 -1.12 3.05
C SER A 100 -11.18 -0.38 3.60
N LEU A 101 -12.08 0.04 2.71
CA LEU A 101 -13.38 0.60 3.12
C LEU A 101 -14.24 -0.42 3.85
N ALA A 102 -14.33 -1.64 3.33
CA ALA A 102 -15.09 -2.70 4.00
C ALA A 102 -14.55 -2.95 5.42
N TYR A 103 -13.22 -2.94 5.59
CA TYR A 103 -12.60 -3.04 6.91
C TYR A 103 -12.99 -1.86 7.82
N LEU A 104 -12.86 -0.63 7.34
CA LEU A 104 -13.24 0.58 8.09
C LEU A 104 -14.71 0.52 8.54
N TYR A 105 -15.61 0.10 7.63
CA TYR A 105 -17.04 0.00 7.89
C TYR A 105 -17.45 -1.20 8.77
N THR A 106 -16.51 -2.07 9.15
CA THR A 106 -16.79 -3.02 10.26
C THR A 106 -16.96 -2.29 11.59
N GLY A 107 -16.44 -1.07 11.72
CA GLY A 107 -16.45 -0.28 12.96
C GLY A 107 -15.57 -0.88 14.05
N ARG A 108 -14.73 -1.87 13.76
CA ARG A 108 -13.92 -2.57 14.78
C ARG A 108 -12.99 -1.61 15.52
N ASP A 109 -12.28 -0.77 14.78
CA ASP A 109 -11.30 0.18 15.33
C ASP A 109 -11.85 1.61 15.44
N ALA A 110 -13.01 1.86 14.84
CA ALA A 110 -13.66 3.17 14.78
C ALA A 110 -15.19 2.96 14.67
N PRO A 111 -15.89 2.76 15.81
CA PRO A 111 -17.34 2.44 15.82
C PRO A 111 -18.21 3.47 15.10
N GLU A 112 -17.76 4.73 15.03
CA GLU A 112 -18.45 5.82 14.33
C GLU A 112 -18.51 5.62 12.81
N PHE A 113 -17.67 4.76 12.24
CA PHE A 113 -17.70 4.38 10.83
C PHE A 113 -18.51 3.10 10.56
N ALA A 114 -19.04 2.45 11.61
CA ALA A 114 -19.77 1.20 11.43
C ALA A 114 -20.94 1.36 10.45
N ASN A 115 -20.86 0.66 9.32
CA ASN A 115 -21.87 0.68 8.26
C ASN A 115 -21.92 -0.67 7.55
N GLN A 116 -22.79 -1.55 8.02
CA GLN A 116 -22.92 -2.92 7.51
C GLN A 116 -23.28 -2.97 6.01
N ARG A 117 -24.15 -2.06 5.55
CA ARG A 117 -24.57 -2.01 4.14
C ARG A 117 -23.38 -1.69 3.23
N ASP A 118 -22.64 -0.64 3.56
CA ASP A 118 -21.52 -0.21 2.75
C ASP A 118 -20.33 -1.17 2.88
N MET A 119 -20.13 -1.78 4.06
CA MET A 119 -19.18 -2.87 4.24
C MET A 119 -19.42 -4.00 3.23
N LEU A 120 -20.66 -4.51 3.16
CA LEU A 120 -21.01 -5.58 2.21
C LEU A 120 -20.92 -5.12 0.75
N LYS A 121 -21.35 -3.88 0.44
CA LYS A 121 -21.23 -3.31 -0.90
C LYS A 121 -19.79 -3.38 -1.41
N TYR A 122 -18.86 -2.81 -0.66
CA TYR A 122 -17.46 -2.73 -1.08
C TYR A 122 -16.76 -4.09 -1.02
N LEU A 123 -17.13 -4.95 -0.07
CA LEU A 123 -16.58 -6.31 -0.01
C LEU A 123 -17.00 -7.13 -1.22
N ASN A 124 -18.29 -7.08 -1.62
CA ASN A 124 -18.78 -7.75 -2.82
C ASN A 124 -18.15 -7.18 -4.09
N GLN A 125 -18.02 -5.87 -4.19
CA GLN A 125 -17.35 -5.20 -5.32
C GLN A 125 -15.91 -5.70 -5.48
N SER A 126 -15.16 -5.75 -4.40
CA SER A 126 -13.77 -6.22 -4.41
C SER A 126 -13.67 -7.72 -4.72
N ALA A 127 -14.55 -8.55 -4.15
CA ALA A 127 -14.58 -9.98 -4.42
C ALA A 127 -14.93 -10.28 -5.89
N ALA A 128 -15.88 -9.53 -6.47
CA ALA A 128 -16.26 -9.63 -7.89
C ALA A 128 -15.12 -9.18 -8.82
N ALA A 129 -14.29 -8.22 -8.39
CA ALA A 129 -13.07 -7.82 -9.08
C ALA A 129 -11.92 -8.83 -8.93
N GLY A 130 -12.17 -9.98 -8.29
CA GLY A 130 -11.20 -11.07 -8.14
C GLY A 130 -10.26 -10.94 -6.95
N ASN A 131 -10.40 -9.95 -6.07
CA ASN A 131 -9.51 -9.80 -4.93
C ASN A 131 -9.63 -10.99 -3.96
N PRO A 132 -8.56 -11.77 -3.74
CA PRO A 132 -8.63 -13.00 -2.95
C PRO A 132 -8.87 -12.76 -1.46
N MET A 133 -8.41 -11.62 -0.92
CA MET A 133 -8.70 -11.25 0.47
C MET A 133 -10.20 -10.97 0.66
N ALA A 134 -10.82 -10.23 -0.26
CA ALA A 134 -12.25 -9.95 -0.21
C ALA A 134 -13.07 -11.24 -0.35
N GLN A 135 -12.70 -12.12 -1.27
CA GLN A 135 -13.32 -13.44 -1.43
C GLN A 135 -13.22 -14.27 -0.15
N HIS A 136 -12.06 -14.30 0.49
CA HIS A 136 -11.88 -14.99 1.76
C HIS A 136 -12.77 -14.42 2.88
N VAL A 137 -12.78 -13.09 3.04
CA VAL A 137 -13.59 -12.43 4.08
C VAL A 137 -15.07 -12.68 3.85
N LEU A 138 -15.53 -12.54 2.61
CA LEU A 138 -16.93 -12.79 2.24
C LEU A 138 -17.29 -14.26 2.45
N GLY A 139 -16.40 -15.20 2.14
CA GLY A 139 -16.55 -16.61 2.43
C GLY A 139 -16.74 -16.88 3.93
N ASN A 140 -15.98 -16.20 4.80
CA ASN A 140 -16.15 -16.29 6.24
C ASN A 140 -17.53 -15.79 6.70
N LEU A 141 -18.03 -14.69 6.11
CA LEU A 141 -19.36 -14.16 6.43
C LEU A 141 -20.46 -15.15 6.05
N TYR A 142 -20.42 -15.71 4.83
CA TYR A 142 -21.40 -16.73 4.40
C TYR A 142 -21.30 -18.02 5.22
N ARG A 143 -20.12 -18.47 5.57
CA ARG A 143 -19.94 -19.69 6.40
C ARG A 143 -20.60 -19.55 7.77
N ARG A 144 -20.56 -18.34 8.36
CA ARG A 144 -21.09 -18.07 9.70
C ARG A 144 -22.52 -17.52 9.69
N GLY A 145 -22.98 -16.93 8.60
CA GLY A 145 -24.22 -16.16 8.55
C GLY A 145 -24.09 -14.83 9.29
N GLU A 146 -22.94 -14.19 9.19
CA GLU A 146 -22.62 -12.92 9.85
C GLU A 146 -22.58 -11.76 8.86
N GLY A 147 -22.54 -10.53 9.38
CA GLY A 147 -22.38 -9.32 8.56
C GLY A 147 -23.60 -9.02 7.68
N GLY A 148 -24.77 -9.56 7.97
CA GLY A 148 -26.02 -9.32 7.22
C GLY A 148 -26.21 -10.21 6.00
N VAL A 149 -25.40 -11.27 5.85
CA VAL A 149 -25.63 -12.32 4.85
C VAL A 149 -26.20 -13.57 5.51
N PRO A 150 -27.07 -14.35 4.82
CA PRO A 150 -27.51 -15.63 5.32
C PRO A 150 -26.35 -16.61 5.37
N ARG A 151 -26.46 -17.61 6.25
CA ARG A 151 -25.50 -18.72 6.25
C ARG A 151 -25.63 -19.53 4.95
N ASP A 152 -24.58 -19.57 4.17
CA ASP A 152 -24.49 -20.33 2.91
C ASP A 152 -23.10 -20.97 2.79
N PRO A 153 -22.95 -22.24 3.25
CA PRO A 153 -21.68 -22.95 3.19
C PRO A 153 -21.19 -23.18 1.76
N ASP A 154 -22.11 -23.38 0.79
CA ASP A 154 -21.77 -23.64 -0.60
C ASP A 154 -21.20 -22.39 -1.25
N GLN A 155 -21.78 -21.21 -0.97
CA GLN A 155 -21.22 -19.94 -1.41
C GLN A 155 -19.87 -19.67 -0.75
N ALA A 156 -19.73 -19.96 0.53
CA ALA A 156 -18.45 -19.84 1.22
C ALA A 156 -17.37 -20.72 0.58
N LEU A 157 -17.72 -21.98 0.23
CA LEU A 157 -16.81 -22.92 -0.44
C LEU A 157 -16.32 -22.37 -1.77
N ARG A 158 -17.23 -21.88 -2.63
CA ARG A 158 -16.87 -21.27 -3.92
C ARG A 158 -15.92 -20.09 -3.77
N LEU A 159 -16.16 -19.23 -2.80
CA LEU A 159 -15.32 -18.06 -2.53
C LEU A 159 -13.93 -18.47 -2.03
N TYR A 160 -13.84 -19.46 -1.15
CA TYR A 160 -12.54 -19.98 -0.71
C TYR A 160 -11.77 -20.65 -1.85
N GLN A 161 -12.45 -21.42 -2.70
CA GLN A 161 -11.82 -22.04 -3.87
C GLN A 161 -11.25 -20.98 -4.82
N SER A 162 -12.02 -19.93 -5.11
CA SER A 162 -11.57 -18.81 -5.95
C SER A 162 -10.35 -18.10 -5.38
N ALA A 163 -10.33 -17.85 -4.07
CA ALA A 163 -9.20 -17.21 -3.43
C ALA A 163 -7.97 -18.14 -3.32
N CYS A 164 -8.18 -19.45 -3.03
CA CYS A 164 -7.10 -20.42 -2.96
C CYS A 164 -6.44 -20.65 -4.33
N ALA A 165 -7.22 -20.61 -5.43
CA ALA A 165 -6.68 -20.68 -6.79
C ALA A 165 -5.76 -19.49 -7.15
N GLN A 166 -5.77 -18.44 -6.33
CA GLN A 166 -4.88 -17.28 -6.41
C GLN A 166 -3.80 -17.33 -5.30
N ASP A 167 -3.49 -18.50 -4.78
CA ASP A 167 -2.48 -18.72 -3.73
C ASP A 167 -2.77 -17.99 -2.40
N TYR A 168 -4.04 -17.64 -2.13
CA TYR A 168 -4.40 -17.04 -0.85
C TYR A 168 -4.47 -18.10 0.25
N GLN A 169 -3.36 -18.28 0.95
CA GLN A 169 -3.12 -19.38 1.90
C GLN A 169 -4.22 -19.56 2.95
N ALA A 170 -4.80 -18.45 3.46
CA ALA A 170 -5.87 -18.52 4.45
C ALA A 170 -7.12 -19.25 3.90
N SER A 171 -7.43 -19.09 2.61
CA SER A 171 -8.54 -19.78 1.96
C SER A 171 -8.22 -21.24 1.68
N CYS A 172 -6.99 -21.57 1.25
CA CYS A 172 -6.57 -22.95 1.08
C CYS A 172 -6.64 -23.72 2.42
N ALA A 173 -6.20 -23.09 3.52
CA ALA A 173 -6.31 -23.66 4.85
C ALA A 173 -7.78 -23.78 5.33
N ALA A 174 -8.68 -22.90 4.90
CA ALA A 174 -10.10 -23.00 5.22
C ALA A 174 -10.77 -24.19 4.52
N LEU A 175 -10.36 -24.51 3.30
CA LEU A 175 -10.81 -25.68 2.53
C LEU A 175 -10.37 -27.00 3.16
N GLY A 176 -9.16 -27.07 3.71
CA GLY A 176 -8.63 -28.28 4.34
C GLY A 176 -9.20 -28.57 5.73
N ARG A 177 -10.05 -27.70 6.27
CA ARG A 177 -10.70 -27.84 7.60
C ARG A 177 -12.20 -28.11 7.52
N GLN A 178 -12.71 -28.47 6.37
CA GLN A 178 -14.14 -28.82 6.15
C GLN A 178 -14.38 -30.31 6.33
#